data_a03109e32347b56da4b892739f8ceab1
#
_entry.id   a03109e32347b56da4b892739f8ceab1
#
_cell.length_a   1.000
_cell.length_b   1.000
_cell.length_c   1.000
_cell.angle_alpha   90.00
_cell.angle_beta   90.00
_cell.angle_gamma   90.00
#
_symmetry.space_group_name_H-M   'P 1'
#
loop_
_entity.id
_entity.type
_entity.pdbx_description
1 polymer ?
#
loop_
_entity_poly.entity_id
_entity_poly.type
_entity_poly.pdbx_seq_one_letter_code
_entity_poly.pdbx_strand_id
1 'polypeptide(L)'
;MQIRDNLKIIFPTKFMQKQEISFVLFGGTGDLTKRKLVPAFARLIHEGRIRDDSTIIGISRKKMSDQEYKKFLIGSVKEDKDKEYIRKLDIRFFSGDFTKSGLSGLKQLIEKSEKPGCNRIYYLSTSFRFFPDIVKELKSQNLHKKDKVFTRMVFEKPFGDDLSSSEELDKEIHKVFSEEDVFRLDHYLAKETVMNLNVLKSTNTALYKTFSNKYIESIEIIIDEDLGVENRIEYYNDTGAIKDMFQSHLLQMLSLLLMELPHTLTADNIHDEKLKILKNLEILPASNHILGQYESYEKEAKASSLKLSKIETFAKIELNCKIPKWDGVKLILRTGKKLKNKIGKIKINFKTNSNNVIIDIYKKQEPNTPNEYATLLSEIIKGDKTLFTRSDEVAES
;
A
#
# COMPACT_ATOMS: atom_id res chain seq x y z
N MET A 1 2.78 -31.66 -7.64
CA MET A 1 3.50 -31.25 -8.88
C MET A 1 4.20 -29.93 -8.60
N GLN A 2 5.53 -29.97 -8.44
CA GLN A 2 6.33 -28.77 -8.19
C GLN A 2 6.52 -28.04 -9.51
N ILE A 3 5.91 -26.85 -9.64
CA ILE A 3 6.23 -25.92 -10.72
C ILE A 3 7.49 -25.14 -10.24
N ARG A 4 8.65 -25.73 -10.42
CA ARG A 4 9.93 -25.07 -10.22
C ARG A 4 10.47 -24.64 -11.59
N ASP A 5 10.99 -23.44 -11.62
CA ASP A 5 12.11 -22.97 -12.45
C ASP A 5 11.87 -22.22 -13.77
N ASN A 6 10.69 -21.72 -14.16
CA ASN A 6 10.63 -20.91 -15.40
C ASN A 6 9.77 -19.64 -15.39
N LEU A 7 9.51 -19.03 -14.24
CA LEU A 7 8.85 -17.73 -14.18
C LEU A 7 9.85 -16.60 -13.87
N LYS A 8 10.83 -16.40 -14.76
CA LYS A 8 11.42 -15.07 -14.89
C LYS A 8 10.38 -14.21 -15.61
N ILE A 9 9.60 -13.46 -14.84
CA ILE A 9 8.76 -12.40 -15.40
C ILE A 9 9.70 -11.42 -16.08
N ILE A 10 9.67 -11.45 -17.40
CA ILE A 10 10.29 -10.43 -18.23
C ILE A 10 9.37 -9.20 -18.11
N PHE A 11 9.52 -8.42 -17.01
CA PHE A 11 9.19 -7.02 -17.13
C PHE A 11 10.16 -6.47 -18.19
N PRO A 12 9.65 -5.92 -19.30
CA PRO A 12 10.55 -5.30 -20.25
C PRO A 12 11.28 -4.19 -19.49
N THR A 13 12.52 -4.45 -19.13
CA THR A 13 13.46 -3.42 -18.71
C THR A 13 13.79 -2.59 -19.96
N LYS A 14 12.79 -1.84 -20.46
CA LYS A 14 13.12 -0.67 -21.24
C LYS A 14 14.01 0.14 -20.30
N PHE A 15 15.27 0.32 -20.63
CA PHE A 15 16.20 1.18 -19.91
C PHE A 15 15.52 2.54 -19.78
N MET A 16 14.80 2.75 -18.68
CA MET A 16 14.23 4.05 -18.38
C MET A 16 15.43 4.96 -18.10
N GLN A 17 15.49 6.04 -18.84
CA GLN A 17 16.48 7.08 -18.59
C GLN A 17 16.38 7.46 -17.10
N LYS A 18 17.51 7.43 -16.38
CA LYS A 18 17.54 7.78 -14.95
C LYS A 18 16.84 9.13 -14.75
N GLN A 19 15.73 9.11 -14.03
CA GLN A 19 14.96 10.32 -13.78
C GLN A 19 15.49 11.05 -12.54
N GLU A 20 15.54 12.36 -12.62
CA GLU A 20 15.74 13.20 -11.46
C GLU A 20 14.41 13.44 -10.77
N ILE A 21 14.37 13.07 -9.49
CA ILE A 21 13.13 13.12 -8.70
C ILE A 21 13.38 13.95 -7.45
N SER A 22 12.43 14.83 -7.15
CA SER A 22 12.30 15.47 -5.84
C SER A 22 11.24 14.73 -5.04
N PHE A 23 11.65 14.08 -3.96
CA PHE A 23 10.76 13.43 -3.00
C PHE A 23 10.51 14.37 -1.83
N VAL A 24 9.28 14.83 -1.67
CA VAL A 24 8.83 15.68 -0.56
C VAL A 24 8.03 14.82 0.41
N LEU A 25 8.63 14.52 1.57
CA LEU A 25 8.13 13.52 2.52
C LEU A 25 7.46 14.19 3.71
N PHE A 26 6.14 14.25 3.73
CA PHE A 26 5.37 14.66 4.90
C PHE A 26 5.40 13.53 5.94
N GLY A 27 5.90 13.81 7.14
CA GLY A 27 6.25 12.78 8.12
C GLY A 27 7.66 12.21 7.93
N GLY A 28 8.59 13.01 7.39
CA GLY A 28 9.96 12.61 7.03
C GLY A 28 10.82 12.01 8.15
N THR A 29 10.42 12.16 9.42
CA THR A 29 11.10 11.54 10.58
C THR A 29 10.34 10.36 11.18
N GLY A 30 9.27 9.90 10.50
CA GLY A 30 8.41 8.80 10.93
C GLY A 30 9.05 7.42 10.76
N ASP A 31 8.44 6.43 11.38
CA ASP A 31 8.88 5.02 11.32
C ASP A 31 8.83 4.46 9.89
N LEU A 32 7.78 4.80 9.13
CA LEU A 32 7.65 4.38 7.74
C LEU A 32 8.81 4.90 6.88
N THR A 33 9.11 6.21 6.99
CA THR A 33 10.25 6.81 6.27
C THR A 33 11.53 6.04 6.59
N LYS A 34 11.80 5.83 7.88
CA LYS A 34 13.00 5.15 8.34
C LYS A 34 13.11 3.70 7.88
N ARG A 35 12.05 2.91 8.07
CA ARG A 35 12.10 1.45 7.86
C ARG A 35 11.81 1.03 6.42
N LYS A 36 11.10 1.85 5.66
CA LYS A 36 10.59 1.45 4.34
C LYS A 36 11.07 2.37 3.21
N LEU A 37 10.86 3.69 3.32
CA LEU A 37 11.15 4.58 2.21
C LEU A 37 12.65 4.77 1.98
N VAL A 38 13.44 4.96 3.04
CA VAL A 38 14.90 5.17 2.88
C VAL A 38 15.59 3.94 2.28
N PRO A 39 15.35 2.71 2.74
CA PRO A 39 15.87 1.53 2.07
C PRO A 39 15.39 1.38 0.62
N ALA A 40 14.13 1.77 0.33
CA ALA A 40 13.63 1.75 -1.03
C ALA A 40 14.33 2.76 -1.95
N PHE A 41 14.63 3.97 -1.46
CA PHE A 41 15.43 4.95 -2.22
C PHE A 41 16.84 4.42 -2.54
N ALA A 42 17.53 3.85 -1.55
CA ALA A 42 18.84 3.24 -1.77
C ALA A 42 18.77 2.16 -2.88
N ARG A 43 17.73 1.34 -2.85
CA ARG A 43 17.50 0.30 -3.86
C ARG A 43 17.24 0.87 -5.25
N LEU A 44 16.41 1.91 -5.37
CA LEU A 44 16.11 2.57 -6.65
C LEU A 44 17.36 3.20 -7.28
N ILE A 45 18.25 3.79 -6.47
CA ILE A 45 19.55 4.31 -6.93
C ILE A 45 20.44 3.17 -7.41
N HIS A 46 20.53 2.09 -6.62
CA HIS A 46 21.29 0.90 -6.97
C HIS A 46 20.86 0.30 -8.30
N GLU A 47 19.56 0.21 -8.54
CA GLU A 47 18.96 -0.30 -9.77
C GLU A 47 19.03 0.71 -10.94
N GLY A 48 19.54 1.91 -10.71
CA GLY A 48 19.64 2.96 -11.74
C GLY A 48 18.29 3.51 -12.20
N ARG A 49 17.24 3.40 -11.37
CA ARG A 49 15.89 3.89 -11.68
C ARG A 49 15.71 5.38 -11.39
N ILE A 50 16.44 5.89 -10.41
CA ILE A 50 16.55 7.31 -10.10
C ILE A 50 18.02 7.73 -10.12
N ARG A 51 18.23 9.03 -10.30
CA ARG A 51 19.57 9.60 -10.24
C ARG A 51 20.04 9.67 -8.78
N ASP A 52 21.32 9.48 -8.57
CA ASP A 52 21.96 9.53 -7.25
C ASP A 52 22.09 10.96 -6.69
N ASP A 53 21.83 11.98 -7.51
CA ASP A 53 21.72 13.38 -7.14
C ASP A 53 20.26 13.88 -7.01
N SER A 54 19.29 12.97 -6.93
CA SER A 54 17.89 13.29 -6.65
C SER A 54 17.73 13.92 -5.25
N THR A 55 16.67 14.72 -5.09
CA THR A 55 16.44 15.50 -3.86
C THR A 55 15.47 14.77 -2.93
N ILE A 56 15.76 14.75 -1.63
CA ILE A 56 14.81 14.38 -0.58
C ILE A 56 14.59 15.57 0.35
N ILE A 57 13.34 16.00 0.47
CA ILE A 57 12.92 17.05 1.40
C ILE A 57 12.04 16.41 2.47
N GLY A 58 12.57 16.25 3.69
CA GLY A 58 11.77 15.76 4.81
C GLY A 58 11.05 16.88 5.54
N ILE A 59 9.77 16.67 5.86
CA ILE A 59 8.95 17.63 6.59
C ILE A 59 8.47 16.98 7.88
N SER A 60 8.72 17.60 9.02
CA SER A 60 8.13 17.19 10.31
C SER A 60 8.19 18.33 11.35
N ARG A 61 7.49 18.13 12.46
CA ARG A 61 7.48 19.06 13.61
C ARG A 61 8.81 19.11 14.38
N LYS A 62 9.72 18.16 14.16
CA LYS A 62 11.03 18.15 14.80
C LYS A 62 11.87 19.30 14.26
N LYS A 63 12.72 19.86 15.10
CA LYS A 63 13.72 20.83 14.67
C LYS A 63 15.02 20.10 14.36
N MET A 64 15.46 20.15 13.13
CA MET A 64 16.69 19.50 12.64
C MET A 64 17.29 20.36 11.54
N SER A 65 18.61 20.37 11.45
CA SER A 65 19.34 20.85 10.28
C SER A 65 19.34 19.82 9.15
N ASP A 66 19.65 20.22 7.92
CA ASP A 66 19.82 19.30 6.79
C ASP A 66 20.85 18.21 7.10
N GLN A 67 21.94 18.56 7.80
CA GLN A 67 22.98 17.60 8.16
C GLN A 67 22.50 16.55 9.19
N GLU A 68 21.74 16.98 10.20
CA GLU A 68 21.16 16.07 11.19
C GLU A 68 20.14 15.13 10.54
N TYR A 69 19.30 15.66 9.64
CA TYR A 69 18.35 14.85 8.90
C TYR A 69 19.06 13.86 7.98
N LYS A 70 20.12 14.29 7.30
CA LYS A 70 20.96 13.38 6.48
C LYS A 70 21.56 12.26 7.31
N LYS A 71 22.09 12.55 8.50
CA LYS A 71 22.57 11.53 9.46
C LYS A 71 21.46 10.57 9.88
N PHE A 72 20.26 11.11 10.14
CA PHE A 72 19.09 10.32 10.49
C PHE A 72 18.72 9.32 9.38
N LEU A 73 18.69 9.76 8.10
CA LEU A 73 18.38 8.89 6.97
C LEU A 73 19.47 7.83 6.75
N ILE A 74 20.75 8.20 6.80
CA ILE A 74 21.87 7.26 6.70
C ILE A 74 21.81 6.19 7.79
N GLY A 75 21.48 6.58 9.03
CA GLY A 75 21.29 5.65 10.14
C GLY A 75 20.07 4.73 10.02
N SER A 76 19.22 4.96 9.01
CA SER A 76 18.02 4.15 8.75
C SER A 76 18.31 2.91 7.90
N VAL A 77 19.46 2.82 7.25
CA VAL A 77 19.88 1.67 6.45
C VAL A 77 21.01 0.92 7.14
N LYS A 78 21.03 -0.39 6.96
CA LYS A 78 22.01 -1.26 7.64
C LYS A 78 23.28 -1.44 6.80
N GLU A 79 23.08 -1.73 5.52
CA GLU A 79 24.19 -2.03 4.60
C GLU A 79 24.99 -0.78 4.25
N ASP A 80 26.31 -0.88 4.31
CA ASP A 80 27.19 0.27 4.03
C ASP A 80 27.08 0.77 2.59
N LYS A 81 26.83 -0.12 1.66
CA LYS A 81 26.54 0.22 0.26
C LYS A 81 25.28 1.11 0.14
N ASP A 82 24.23 0.79 0.87
CA ASP A 82 23.01 1.59 0.89
C ASP A 82 23.26 2.98 1.53
N LYS A 83 24.08 3.04 2.58
CA LYS A 83 24.52 4.30 3.18
C LYS A 83 25.23 5.20 2.17
N GLU A 84 26.06 4.63 1.31
CA GLU A 84 26.75 5.37 0.24
C GLU A 84 25.76 5.97 -0.76
N TYR A 85 24.73 5.23 -1.16
CA TYR A 85 23.68 5.77 -2.03
C TYR A 85 22.95 6.94 -1.38
N ILE A 86 22.56 6.81 -0.11
CA ILE A 86 21.86 7.90 0.61
C ILE A 86 22.79 9.12 0.80
N ARG A 87 24.11 8.94 0.98
CA ARG A 87 25.07 10.06 1.08
C ARG A 87 25.14 10.92 -0.17
N LYS A 88 24.89 10.38 -1.36
CA LYS A 88 24.93 11.10 -2.63
C LYS A 88 23.72 11.99 -2.87
N LEU A 89 22.56 11.64 -2.27
CA LEU A 89 21.34 12.43 -2.42
C LEU A 89 21.48 13.84 -1.86
N ASP A 90 20.81 14.80 -2.52
CA ASP A 90 20.59 16.13 -1.95
C ASP A 90 19.45 16.04 -0.91
N ILE A 91 19.81 16.18 0.36
CA ILE A 91 18.89 15.98 1.48
C ILE A 91 18.67 17.31 2.19
N ARG A 92 17.40 17.71 2.28
CA ARG A 92 16.91 18.93 2.92
C ARG A 92 15.89 18.60 3.99
N PHE A 93 15.74 19.48 4.94
CA PHE A 93 14.76 19.32 6.00
C PHE A 93 13.96 20.61 6.23
N PHE A 94 12.66 20.47 6.35
CA PHE A 94 11.74 21.52 6.68
C PHE A 94 11.09 21.26 8.04
N SER A 95 11.36 22.13 9.01
CA SER A 95 10.73 22.11 10.33
C SER A 95 9.40 22.83 10.30
N GLY A 96 8.30 22.11 10.37
CA GLY A 96 6.96 22.70 10.39
C GLY A 96 5.90 21.65 10.72
N ASP A 97 4.77 22.10 11.24
CA ASP A 97 3.57 21.28 11.27
C ASP A 97 2.86 21.35 9.90
N PHE A 98 1.73 20.63 9.78
CA PHE A 98 1.03 20.56 8.49
C PHE A 98 -0.09 21.59 8.36
N THR A 99 -0.05 22.66 9.16
CA THR A 99 -0.95 23.80 9.07
C THR A 99 -0.45 24.82 8.04
N LYS A 100 -1.30 25.77 7.64
CA LYS A 100 -0.93 26.85 6.73
C LYS A 100 0.27 27.64 7.24
N SER A 101 0.32 27.98 8.51
CA SER A 101 1.45 28.70 9.11
C SER A 101 2.71 27.85 9.17
N GLY A 102 2.55 26.54 9.49
CA GLY A 102 3.66 25.61 9.61
C GLY A 102 4.34 25.26 8.29
N LEU A 103 3.64 25.39 7.16
CA LEU A 103 4.18 25.18 5.82
C LEU A 103 4.62 26.48 5.12
N SER A 104 4.56 27.61 5.80
CA SER A 104 5.07 28.88 5.29
C SER A 104 6.57 28.78 4.99
N GLY A 105 6.97 29.11 3.77
CA GLY A 105 8.37 28.99 3.31
C GLY A 105 8.73 27.64 2.67
N LEU A 106 7.84 26.65 2.69
CA LEU A 106 8.07 25.36 2.01
C LEU A 106 8.33 25.56 0.51
N LYS A 107 7.58 26.46 -0.14
CA LYS A 107 7.78 26.78 -1.56
C LYS A 107 9.20 27.23 -1.85
N GLN A 108 9.73 28.16 -1.07
CA GLN A 108 11.09 28.68 -1.26
C GLN A 108 12.14 27.58 -1.10
N LEU A 109 11.96 26.66 -0.13
CA LEU A 109 12.86 25.53 0.05
C LEU A 109 12.81 24.58 -1.16
N ILE A 110 11.61 24.21 -1.62
CA ILE A 110 11.43 23.32 -2.77
C ILE A 110 12.05 23.94 -4.02
N GLU A 111 11.71 25.21 -4.34
CA GLU A 111 12.21 25.89 -5.53
C GLU A 111 13.74 26.09 -5.51
N LYS A 112 14.33 26.28 -4.33
CA LYS A 112 15.79 26.37 -4.16
C LYS A 112 16.49 25.00 -4.31
N SER A 113 15.83 23.92 -3.93
CA SER A 113 16.43 22.58 -3.88
C SER A 113 16.25 21.81 -5.18
N GLU A 114 15.21 22.09 -5.95
CA GLU A 114 14.90 21.40 -7.18
C GLU A 114 15.68 21.96 -8.37
N LYS A 115 16.19 21.08 -9.20
CA LYS A 115 16.76 21.45 -10.48
C LYS A 115 15.67 21.69 -11.53
N PRO A 116 15.96 22.48 -12.57
CA PRO A 116 15.03 22.67 -13.69
C PRO A 116 14.67 21.33 -14.35
N GLY A 117 13.36 21.09 -14.58
CA GLY A 117 12.91 19.85 -15.24
C GLY A 117 12.83 18.62 -14.34
N CYS A 118 13.07 18.75 -13.04
CA CYS A 118 12.91 17.67 -12.06
C CYS A 118 11.43 17.30 -11.87
N ASN A 119 11.13 16.01 -11.83
CA ASN A 119 9.82 15.48 -11.44
C ASN A 119 9.62 15.56 -9.92
N ARG A 120 8.38 15.69 -9.46
CA ARG A 120 8.08 15.81 -8.03
C ARG A 120 7.11 14.73 -7.55
N ILE A 121 7.43 14.14 -6.41
CA ILE A 121 6.56 13.20 -5.70
C ILE A 121 6.37 13.69 -4.27
N TYR A 122 5.14 14.02 -3.93
CA TYR A 122 4.71 14.25 -2.56
C TYR A 122 4.30 12.92 -1.93
N TYR A 123 4.93 12.55 -0.84
CA TYR A 123 4.62 11.33 -0.12
C TYR A 123 4.09 11.66 1.28
N LEU A 124 2.84 11.30 1.56
CA LEU A 124 2.17 11.59 2.82
C LEU A 124 2.27 10.38 3.75
N SER A 125 3.38 10.30 4.50
CA SER A 125 3.59 9.31 5.57
C SER A 125 3.20 9.85 6.96
N THR A 126 2.05 10.49 7.02
CA THR A 126 1.46 11.10 8.21
C THR A 126 0.01 10.69 8.38
N SER A 127 -0.65 11.11 9.46
CA SER A 127 -2.08 10.83 9.65
C SER A 127 -2.92 11.42 8.51
N PHE A 128 -3.89 10.65 8.01
CA PHE A 128 -4.81 11.08 6.96
C PHE A 128 -5.59 12.36 7.32
N ARG A 129 -5.77 12.64 8.60
CA ARG A 129 -6.41 13.88 9.09
C ARG A 129 -5.71 15.16 8.62
N PHE A 130 -4.42 15.07 8.26
CA PHE A 130 -3.67 16.19 7.71
C PHE A 130 -3.70 16.27 6.18
N PHE A 131 -4.20 15.26 5.48
CA PHE A 131 -4.17 15.22 4.03
C PHE A 131 -4.91 16.40 3.39
N PRO A 132 -6.13 16.77 3.82
CA PRO A 132 -6.84 17.92 3.25
C PRO A 132 -6.08 19.24 3.41
N ASP A 133 -5.48 19.48 4.57
CA ASP A 133 -4.74 20.71 4.84
C ASP A 133 -3.46 20.79 4.01
N ILE A 134 -2.72 19.68 3.91
CA ILE A 134 -1.53 19.59 3.06
C ILE A 134 -1.89 19.87 1.60
N VAL A 135 -2.93 19.22 1.08
CA VAL A 135 -3.37 19.38 -0.32
C VAL A 135 -3.79 20.83 -0.60
N LYS A 136 -4.58 21.44 0.29
CA LYS A 136 -4.99 22.86 0.20
C LYS A 136 -3.79 23.80 0.18
N GLU A 137 -2.81 23.53 1.05
CA GLU A 137 -1.63 24.37 1.16
C GLU A 137 -0.71 24.23 -0.06
N LEU A 138 -0.51 23.04 -0.60
CA LEU A 138 0.21 22.86 -1.86
C LEU A 138 -0.46 23.61 -3.02
N LYS A 139 -1.79 23.64 -3.06
CA LYS A 139 -2.54 24.44 -4.04
C LYS A 139 -2.31 25.94 -3.84
N SER A 140 -2.42 26.41 -2.59
CA SER A 140 -2.29 27.84 -2.26
C SER A 140 -0.93 28.42 -2.65
N GLN A 141 0.12 27.59 -2.54
CA GLN A 141 1.48 27.93 -2.92
C GLN A 141 1.84 27.65 -4.38
N ASN A 142 0.89 27.17 -5.21
CA ASN A 142 1.12 26.73 -6.59
C ASN A 142 2.19 25.61 -6.71
N LEU A 143 2.25 24.72 -5.73
CA LEU A 143 3.19 23.58 -5.69
C LEU A 143 2.63 22.30 -6.30
N HIS A 144 1.33 22.26 -6.62
CA HIS A 144 0.60 21.08 -7.12
C HIS A 144 0.81 20.81 -8.61
N LYS A 145 1.35 21.73 -9.37
CA LYS A 145 1.62 21.61 -10.81
C LYS A 145 3.03 22.01 -11.14
N LYS A 146 3.55 21.42 -12.20
CA LYS A 146 4.86 21.75 -12.74
C LYS A 146 4.81 21.60 -14.27
N ASP A 147 5.30 22.58 -15.00
CA ASP A 147 5.31 22.52 -16.46
C ASP A 147 6.25 21.44 -16.98
N LYS A 148 5.79 20.68 -17.97
CA LYS A 148 6.56 19.67 -18.73
C LYS A 148 7.07 18.47 -17.94
N VAL A 149 6.73 18.33 -16.64
CA VAL A 149 7.10 17.22 -15.79
C VAL A 149 5.93 16.84 -14.89
N PHE A 150 5.94 15.62 -14.34
CA PHE A 150 4.85 15.21 -13.46
C PHE A 150 5.01 15.75 -12.03
N THR A 151 3.87 15.96 -11.38
CA THR A 151 3.76 16.16 -9.93
C THR A 151 2.76 15.13 -9.41
N ARG A 152 3.21 14.15 -8.63
CA ARG A 152 2.40 13.04 -8.14
C ARG A 152 2.24 13.09 -6.64
N MET A 153 1.08 12.62 -6.17
CA MET A 153 0.71 12.60 -4.77
C MET A 153 0.51 11.16 -4.32
N VAL A 154 1.20 10.76 -3.25
CA VAL A 154 1.13 9.41 -2.69
C VAL A 154 0.52 9.47 -1.30
N PHE A 155 -0.51 8.70 -1.08
CA PHE A 155 -1.23 8.58 0.18
C PHE A 155 -1.07 7.19 0.76
N GLU A 156 -0.70 7.12 2.04
CA GLU A 156 -0.76 5.90 2.83
C GLU A 156 -2.17 5.70 3.41
N LYS A 157 -2.54 4.47 3.63
CA LYS A 157 -3.78 4.18 4.35
C LYS A 157 -3.70 4.62 5.83
N PRO A 158 -4.83 4.93 6.49
CA PRO A 158 -6.20 4.86 5.97
C PRO A 158 -6.59 6.07 5.11
N PHE A 159 -7.63 5.89 4.29
CA PHE A 159 -8.17 6.93 3.41
C PHE A 159 -9.48 7.50 3.93
N GLY A 160 -9.62 7.61 5.24
CA GLY A 160 -10.80 8.02 6.00
C GLY A 160 -11.07 7.08 7.17
N ASP A 161 -11.99 7.46 8.05
CA ASP A 161 -12.47 6.62 9.18
C ASP A 161 -13.68 5.78 8.77
N ASP A 162 -14.44 6.25 7.78
CA ASP A 162 -15.66 5.66 7.22
C ASP A 162 -15.87 6.12 5.77
N LEU A 163 -16.94 5.63 5.12
CA LEU A 163 -17.27 5.99 3.74
C LEU A 163 -17.41 7.51 3.54
N SER A 164 -18.14 8.19 4.44
CA SER A 164 -18.36 9.63 4.32
C SER A 164 -17.08 10.44 4.37
N SER A 165 -16.22 10.15 5.34
CA SER A 165 -14.92 10.82 5.48
C SER A 165 -13.95 10.46 4.34
N SER A 166 -14.04 9.25 3.79
CA SER A 166 -13.27 8.83 2.62
C SER A 166 -13.70 9.60 1.36
N GLU A 167 -15.01 9.72 1.12
CA GLU A 167 -15.55 10.50 0.00
C GLU A 167 -15.22 12.00 0.12
N GLU A 168 -15.29 12.55 1.34
CA GLU A 168 -14.93 13.94 1.58
C GLU A 168 -13.45 14.19 1.30
N LEU A 169 -12.58 13.31 1.82
CA LEU A 169 -11.15 13.37 1.54
C LEU A 169 -10.87 13.31 0.04
N ASP A 170 -11.52 12.39 -0.66
CA ASP A 170 -11.34 12.21 -2.09
C ASP A 170 -11.76 13.45 -2.88
N LYS A 171 -12.90 14.06 -2.52
CA LYS A 171 -13.37 15.34 -3.09
C LYS A 171 -12.34 16.47 -2.89
N GLU A 172 -11.75 16.57 -1.69
CA GLU A 172 -10.73 17.59 -1.41
C GLU A 172 -9.45 17.37 -2.23
N ILE A 173 -9.01 16.12 -2.37
CA ILE A 173 -7.86 15.75 -3.20
C ILE A 173 -8.10 16.14 -4.67
N HIS A 174 -9.27 15.79 -5.22
CA HIS A 174 -9.59 16.02 -6.62
C HIS A 174 -9.86 17.49 -6.99
N LYS A 175 -10.03 18.39 -6.02
CA LYS A 175 -9.98 19.83 -6.27
C LYS A 175 -8.60 20.34 -6.67
N VAL A 176 -7.56 19.52 -6.51
CA VAL A 176 -6.15 19.91 -6.66
C VAL A 176 -5.38 19.01 -7.61
N PHE A 177 -5.53 17.69 -7.48
CA PHE A 177 -4.85 16.68 -8.28
C PHE A 177 -5.86 15.88 -9.09
N SER A 178 -5.51 15.51 -10.32
CA SER A 178 -6.27 14.55 -11.11
C SER A 178 -6.05 13.13 -10.57
N GLU A 179 -7.00 12.22 -10.80
CA GLU A 179 -6.83 10.82 -10.37
C GLU A 179 -5.57 10.18 -10.96
N GLU A 180 -5.12 10.61 -12.14
CA GLU A 180 -3.89 10.13 -12.77
C GLU A 180 -2.64 10.42 -11.95
N ASP A 181 -2.63 11.52 -11.19
CA ASP A 181 -1.50 11.95 -10.35
C ASP A 181 -1.62 11.49 -8.89
N VAL A 182 -2.72 10.81 -8.52
CA VAL A 182 -3.00 10.33 -7.17
C VAL A 182 -2.70 8.84 -7.05
N PHE A 183 -1.88 8.46 -6.08
CA PHE A 183 -1.49 7.08 -5.80
C PHE A 183 -1.90 6.70 -4.38
N ARG A 184 -2.97 5.92 -4.23
CA ARG A 184 -3.42 5.37 -2.93
C ARG A 184 -2.77 4.02 -2.72
N LEU A 185 -1.92 3.94 -1.72
CA LEU A 185 -1.00 2.84 -1.53
C LEU A 185 -1.61 1.71 -0.68
N ASP A 186 -1.65 0.52 -1.28
CA ASP A 186 -1.84 -0.74 -0.56
C ASP A 186 -0.61 -1.64 -0.78
N HIS A 187 0.24 -1.74 0.24
CA HIS A 187 1.50 -2.46 0.13
C HIS A 187 1.34 -3.99 -0.09
N TYR A 188 0.16 -4.56 0.16
CA TYR A 188 -0.10 -5.98 -0.15
C TYR A 188 -0.20 -6.23 -1.66
N LEU A 189 -0.68 -5.24 -2.44
CA LEU A 189 -0.71 -5.34 -3.90
C LEU A 189 0.70 -5.43 -4.52
N ALA A 190 1.72 -4.91 -3.82
CA ALA A 190 3.11 -4.99 -4.24
C ALA A 190 3.85 -6.25 -3.74
N LYS A 191 3.18 -7.15 -3.02
CA LYS A 191 3.79 -8.45 -2.69
C LYS A 191 3.93 -9.30 -3.95
N GLU A 192 5.10 -9.87 -4.17
CA GLU A 192 5.43 -10.65 -5.37
C GLU A 192 4.34 -11.67 -5.72
N THR A 193 3.89 -12.44 -4.76
CA THR A 193 2.84 -13.44 -4.96
C THR A 193 1.53 -12.81 -5.42
N VAL A 194 1.15 -11.64 -4.87
CA VAL A 194 -0.11 -10.95 -5.22
C VAL A 194 0.00 -10.34 -6.63
N MET A 195 1.12 -9.69 -6.95
CA MET A 195 1.39 -9.20 -8.32
C MET A 195 1.30 -10.31 -9.36
N ASN A 196 1.74 -11.50 -8.99
CA ASN A 196 1.77 -12.66 -9.89
C ASN A 196 0.43 -13.37 -10.08
N LEU A 197 -0.64 -12.99 -9.37
CA LEU A 197 -1.96 -13.62 -9.53
C LEU A 197 -2.48 -13.48 -10.97
N ASN A 198 -2.34 -12.32 -11.60
CA ASN A 198 -2.77 -12.11 -12.99
C ASN A 198 -1.90 -12.90 -13.98
N VAL A 199 -0.60 -12.99 -13.71
CA VAL A 199 0.33 -13.81 -14.52
C VAL A 199 -0.05 -15.29 -14.38
N LEU A 200 -0.33 -15.75 -13.17
CA LEU A 200 -0.76 -17.13 -12.92
C LEU A 200 -2.04 -17.47 -13.72
N LYS A 201 -3.02 -16.58 -13.74
CA LYS A 201 -4.26 -16.75 -14.51
C LYS A 201 -4.01 -16.79 -16.02
N SER A 202 -3.16 -15.88 -16.52
CA SER A 202 -2.89 -15.77 -17.97
C SER A 202 -2.04 -16.92 -18.51
N THR A 203 -1.08 -17.41 -17.73
CA THR A 203 -0.17 -18.50 -18.14
C THR A 203 -0.72 -19.89 -17.91
N ASN A 204 -1.66 -20.05 -16.95
CA ASN A 204 -2.30 -21.35 -16.62
C ASN A 204 -3.78 -21.36 -17.02
N THR A 205 -4.05 -21.22 -18.31
CA THR A 205 -5.43 -21.15 -18.83
C THR A 205 -6.28 -22.37 -18.46
N ALA A 206 -5.68 -23.57 -18.37
CA ALA A 206 -6.38 -24.78 -17.94
C ALA A 206 -6.87 -24.68 -16.48
N LEU A 207 -6.00 -24.22 -15.58
CA LEU A 207 -6.36 -23.97 -14.17
C LEU A 207 -7.38 -22.82 -14.09
N TYR A 208 -7.16 -21.73 -14.82
CA TYR A 208 -8.07 -20.57 -14.79
C TYR A 208 -9.50 -20.92 -15.27
N LYS A 209 -9.65 -21.83 -16.23
CA LYS A 209 -10.97 -22.35 -16.65
C LYS A 209 -11.73 -23.05 -15.54
N THR A 210 -11.03 -23.54 -14.50
CA THR A 210 -11.67 -24.16 -13.31
C THR A 210 -12.04 -23.14 -12.24
N PHE A 211 -11.71 -21.86 -12.42
CA PHE A 211 -12.04 -20.80 -11.46
C PHE A 211 -13.50 -20.38 -11.62
N SER A 212 -14.38 -21.18 -11.07
CA SER A 212 -15.82 -20.91 -11.04
C SER A 212 -16.52 -21.77 -9.98
N ASN A 213 -17.75 -21.40 -9.65
CA ASN A 213 -18.62 -22.15 -8.76
C ASN A 213 -18.91 -23.61 -9.22
N LYS A 214 -18.65 -23.92 -10.47
CA LYS A 214 -18.77 -25.31 -10.97
C LYS A 214 -17.73 -26.23 -10.32
N TYR A 215 -16.53 -25.72 -10.04
CA TYR A 215 -15.40 -26.52 -9.57
C TYR A 215 -14.92 -26.14 -8.19
N ILE A 216 -15.04 -24.86 -7.78
CA ILE A 216 -14.56 -24.36 -6.50
C ILE A 216 -15.68 -24.43 -5.47
N GLU A 217 -15.35 -24.96 -4.30
CA GLU A 217 -16.22 -25.01 -3.12
C GLU A 217 -16.02 -23.77 -2.26
N SER A 218 -14.76 -23.40 -1.98
CA SER A 218 -14.44 -22.23 -1.15
C SER A 218 -13.09 -21.62 -1.50
N ILE A 219 -12.96 -20.33 -1.20
CA ILE A 219 -11.72 -19.57 -1.27
C ILE A 219 -11.49 -18.93 0.10
N GLU A 220 -10.32 -19.17 0.69
CA GLU A 220 -9.92 -18.58 1.96
C GLU A 220 -8.68 -17.71 1.79
N ILE A 221 -8.74 -16.44 2.20
CA ILE A 221 -7.56 -15.57 2.32
C ILE A 221 -7.26 -15.38 3.79
N ILE A 222 -6.07 -15.80 4.21
CA ILE A 222 -5.65 -15.84 5.61
C ILE A 222 -4.40 -14.98 5.78
N ILE A 223 -4.50 -13.94 6.62
CA ILE A 223 -3.38 -13.09 7.02
C ILE A 223 -3.33 -13.03 8.54
N ASP A 224 -2.59 -13.95 9.13
CA ASP A 224 -2.36 -14.02 10.57
C ASP A 224 -1.00 -13.41 10.92
N GLU A 225 -0.93 -12.62 11.99
CA GLU A 225 0.29 -12.05 12.53
C GLU A 225 0.57 -12.62 13.93
N ASP A 226 1.83 -12.95 14.18
CA ASP A 226 2.31 -13.46 15.47
C ASP A 226 2.59 -12.33 16.49
N LEU A 227 2.79 -11.09 16.00
CA LEU A 227 2.96 -9.90 16.82
C LEU A 227 1.60 -9.31 17.22
N GLY A 228 1.56 -8.69 18.41
CA GLY A 228 0.44 -7.85 18.85
C GLY A 228 0.45 -6.47 18.17
N VAL A 229 -0.33 -5.55 18.72
CA VAL A 229 -0.40 -4.16 18.20
C VAL A 229 0.78 -3.29 18.63
N GLU A 230 1.50 -3.70 19.68
CA GLU A 230 2.70 -3.04 20.21
C GLU A 230 2.51 -1.50 20.40
N ASN A 231 3.46 -0.70 19.90
CA ASN A 231 3.45 0.76 20.02
C ASN A 231 2.35 1.46 19.18
N ARG A 232 1.49 0.72 18.48
CA ARG A 232 0.39 1.24 17.66
C ARG A 232 -0.97 1.09 18.32
N ILE A 233 -1.03 0.88 19.63
CA ILE A 233 -2.27 0.58 20.35
C ILE A 233 -3.30 1.70 20.23
N GLU A 234 -2.88 2.97 20.26
CA GLU A 234 -3.79 4.13 20.06
C GLU A 234 -4.49 4.06 18.71
N TYR A 235 -3.72 3.90 17.64
CA TYR A 235 -4.25 3.75 16.29
C TYR A 235 -5.17 2.54 16.18
N TYR A 236 -4.74 1.41 16.73
CA TYR A 236 -5.48 0.15 16.60
C TYR A 236 -6.77 0.14 17.40
N ASN A 237 -6.82 0.86 18.52
CA ASN A 237 -8.02 1.00 19.36
C ASN A 237 -9.20 1.70 18.65
N ASP A 238 -8.92 2.49 17.61
CA ASP A 238 -9.92 3.14 16.76
C ASP A 238 -10.18 2.38 15.46
N THR A 239 -9.25 1.50 15.05
CA THR A 239 -9.25 0.91 13.71
C THR A 239 -9.71 -0.56 13.71
N GLY A 240 -9.15 -1.39 14.58
CA GLY A 240 -9.39 -2.83 14.63
C GLY A 240 -8.88 -3.60 13.41
N ALA A 241 -9.11 -4.91 13.43
CA ALA A 241 -8.68 -5.82 12.36
C ALA A 241 -9.49 -5.62 11.06
N ILE A 242 -10.76 -5.23 11.17
CA ILE A 242 -11.62 -5.04 9.99
C ILE A 242 -11.11 -3.85 9.17
N LYS A 243 -10.98 -2.67 9.76
CA LYS A 243 -10.50 -1.50 9.03
C LYS A 243 -9.02 -1.61 8.66
N ASP A 244 -8.16 -2.20 9.55
CA ASP A 244 -6.74 -2.30 9.27
C ASP A 244 -6.44 -3.29 8.13
N MET A 245 -7.12 -4.42 8.08
CA MET A 245 -6.76 -5.51 7.18
C MET A 245 -7.87 -5.92 6.20
N PHE A 246 -9.13 -5.97 6.66
CA PHE A 246 -10.22 -6.51 5.87
C PHE A 246 -10.63 -5.56 4.75
N GLN A 247 -11.03 -4.33 5.10
CA GLN A 247 -11.51 -3.30 4.16
C GLN A 247 -10.43 -2.79 3.18
N SER A 248 -9.19 -3.15 3.37
CA SER A 248 -8.10 -2.79 2.47
C SER A 248 -7.51 -4.04 1.81
N HIS A 249 -6.51 -4.62 2.45
CA HIS A 249 -5.66 -5.67 1.88
C HIS A 249 -6.43 -6.94 1.47
N LEU A 250 -7.35 -7.42 2.32
CA LEU A 250 -8.04 -8.69 2.05
C LEU A 250 -9.05 -8.54 0.91
N LEU A 251 -9.84 -7.45 0.89
CA LEU A 251 -10.78 -7.19 -0.20
C LEU A 251 -10.06 -6.91 -1.52
N GLN A 252 -8.94 -6.20 -1.49
CA GLN A 252 -8.12 -5.97 -2.68
C GLN A 252 -7.55 -7.27 -3.25
N MET A 253 -7.03 -8.16 -2.40
CA MET A 253 -6.55 -9.48 -2.85
C MET A 253 -7.69 -10.36 -3.37
N LEU A 254 -8.85 -10.33 -2.70
CA LEU A 254 -10.03 -11.09 -3.13
C LEU A 254 -10.51 -10.60 -4.49
N SER A 255 -10.69 -9.30 -4.67
CA SER A 255 -11.14 -8.74 -5.94
C SER A 255 -10.17 -9.07 -7.09
N LEU A 256 -8.86 -8.96 -6.85
CA LEU A 256 -7.84 -9.33 -7.82
C LEU A 256 -7.87 -10.84 -8.17
N LEU A 257 -8.16 -11.69 -7.18
CA LEU A 257 -8.27 -13.14 -7.41
C LEU A 257 -9.53 -13.52 -8.20
N LEU A 258 -10.68 -12.90 -7.88
CA LEU A 258 -11.98 -13.24 -8.48
C LEU A 258 -12.24 -12.57 -9.83
N MET A 259 -11.64 -11.41 -10.10
CA MET A 259 -11.87 -10.64 -11.33
C MET A 259 -11.60 -11.44 -12.60
N GLU A 260 -12.29 -11.13 -13.67
CA GLU A 260 -11.93 -11.63 -14.99
C GLU A 260 -10.62 -11.00 -15.46
N LEU A 261 -9.87 -11.75 -16.28
CA LEU A 261 -8.68 -11.18 -16.92
C LEU A 261 -9.15 -10.25 -18.05
N PRO A 262 -8.87 -8.96 -17.99
CA PRO A 262 -9.18 -8.06 -19.08
C PRO A 262 -8.34 -8.40 -20.33
N HIS A 263 -8.83 -8.05 -21.51
CA HIS A 263 -8.09 -8.28 -22.77
C HIS A 263 -6.73 -7.60 -22.79
N THR A 264 -6.63 -6.42 -22.18
CA THR A 264 -5.38 -5.69 -21.99
C THR A 264 -5.18 -5.41 -20.49
N LEU A 265 -4.00 -5.74 -19.97
CA LEU A 265 -3.64 -5.57 -18.55
C LEU A 265 -3.21 -4.11 -18.28
N THR A 266 -4.05 -3.14 -18.65
CA THR A 266 -3.87 -1.74 -18.24
C THR A 266 -4.39 -1.54 -16.81
N ALA A 267 -3.90 -0.52 -16.11
CA ALA A 267 -4.35 -0.20 -14.76
C ALA A 267 -5.88 0.00 -14.72
N ASP A 268 -6.44 0.79 -15.64
CA ASP A 268 -7.89 1.07 -15.68
C ASP A 268 -8.72 -0.19 -15.87
N ASN A 269 -8.34 -1.06 -16.80
CA ASN A 269 -9.06 -2.30 -17.03
C ASN A 269 -9.01 -3.24 -15.81
N ILE A 270 -7.88 -3.28 -15.11
CA ILE A 270 -7.73 -4.07 -13.87
C ILE A 270 -8.60 -3.47 -12.77
N HIS A 271 -8.59 -2.16 -12.58
CA HIS A 271 -9.46 -1.47 -11.62
C HIS A 271 -10.93 -1.69 -11.91
N ASP A 272 -11.35 -1.61 -13.16
CA ASP A 272 -12.75 -1.83 -13.56
C ASP A 272 -13.21 -3.26 -13.24
N GLU A 273 -12.37 -4.25 -13.51
CA GLU A 273 -12.70 -5.65 -13.20
C GLU A 273 -12.72 -5.91 -11.68
N LYS A 274 -11.79 -5.31 -10.91
CA LYS A 274 -11.80 -5.38 -9.45
C LYS A 274 -13.07 -4.73 -8.86
N LEU A 275 -13.43 -3.55 -9.38
CA LEU A 275 -14.62 -2.82 -8.94
C LEU A 275 -15.90 -3.62 -9.18
N LYS A 276 -16.00 -4.35 -10.31
CA LYS A 276 -17.14 -5.26 -10.57
C LYS A 276 -17.27 -6.31 -9.46
N ILE A 277 -16.14 -6.88 -8.99
CA ILE A 277 -16.17 -7.83 -7.89
C ILE A 277 -16.64 -7.13 -6.61
N LEU A 278 -16.01 -6.03 -6.21
CA LEU A 278 -16.31 -5.31 -4.96
C LEU A 278 -17.80 -4.96 -4.86
N LYS A 279 -18.40 -4.42 -5.93
CA LYS A 279 -19.84 -4.07 -6.01
C LYS A 279 -20.79 -5.27 -5.90
N ASN A 280 -20.31 -6.46 -6.12
CA ASN A 280 -21.11 -7.69 -6.08
C ASN A 280 -20.79 -8.58 -4.86
N LEU A 281 -19.92 -8.12 -3.95
CA LEU A 281 -19.72 -8.80 -2.67
C LEU A 281 -20.89 -8.50 -1.72
N GLU A 282 -21.24 -9.51 -0.95
CA GLU A 282 -22.27 -9.42 0.08
C GLU A 282 -21.78 -10.08 1.36
N ILE A 283 -21.88 -9.36 2.47
CA ILE A 283 -21.55 -9.88 3.79
C ILE A 283 -22.69 -10.80 4.22
N LEU A 284 -22.36 -12.06 4.58
CA LEU A 284 -23.34 -13.00 5.09
C LEU A 284 -23.79 -12.62 6.51
N PRO A 285 -24.89 -13.23 7.04
CA PRO A 285 -25.36 -12.96 8.40
C PRO A 285 -24.29 -13.12 9.47
N ALA A 286 -24.42 -12.39 10.57
CA ALA A 286 -23.44 -12.35 11.66
C ALA A 286 -23.12 -13.74 12.28
N SER A 287 -24.03 -14.72 12.16
CA SER A 287 -23.77 -16.12 12.57
C SER A 287 -22.61 -16.77 11.83
N ASN A 288 -22.21 -16.25 10.67
CA ASN A 288 -21.09 -16.72 9.86
C ASN A 288 -19.77 -16.02 10.20
N HIS A 289 -19.78 -15.12 11.18
CA HIS A 289 -18.62 -14.31 11.52
C HIS A 289 -18.04 -14.68 12.87
N ILE A 290 -16.73 -14.60 12.99
CA ILE A 290 -16.02 -14.77 14.25
C ILE A 290 -15.19 -13.51 14.46
N LEU A 291 -15.51 -12.75 15.49
CA LEU A 291 -14.71 -11.62 15.95
C LEU A 291 -14.10 -11.97 17.30
N GLY A 292 -12.88 -11.55 17.54
CA GLY A 292 -12.19 -11.81 18.79
C GLY A 292 -11.16 -10.74 19.12
N GLN A 293 -10.75 -10.75 20.38
CA GLN A 293 -9.68 -9.88 20.87
C GLN A 293 -8.65 -10.76 21.59
N TYR A 294 -7.36 -10.54 21.40
CA TYR A 294 -6.36 -11.34 22.12
C TYR A 294 -6.31 -10.95 23.59
N GLU A 295 -6.08 -11.93 24.44
CA GLU A 295 -6.26 -11.85 25.91
C GLU A 295 -5.56 -10.65 26.57
N SER A 296 -4.34 -10.31 26.16
CA SER A 296 -3.59 -9.20 26.78
C SER A 296 -3.94 -7.81 26.22
N TYR A 297 -4.83 -7.68 25.22
CA TYR A 297 -5.14 -6.39 24.58
C TYR A 297 -5.65 -5.34 25.58
N GLU A 298 -6.58 -5.73 26.44
CA GLU A 298 -7.13 -4.82 27.45
C GLU A 298 -6.05 -4.30 28.41
N LYS A 299 -5.13 -5.18 28.82
CA LYS A 299 -4.01 -4.79 29.68
C LYS A 299 -3.06 -3.80 29.00
N GLU A 300 -2.77 -4.02 27.71
CA GLU A 300 -1.95 -3.15 26.88
C GLU A 300 -2.62 -1.77 26.70
N ALA A 301 -3.92 -1.73 26.42
CA ALA A 301 -4.69 -0.50 26.28
C ALA A 301 -4.75 0.32 27.58
N LYS A 302 -4.98 -0.35 28.73
CA LYS A 302 -4.94 0.30 30.06
C LYS A 302 -3.57 0.90 30.36
N ALA A 303 -2.49 0.19 30.04
CA ALA A 303 -1.13 0.67 30.25
C ALA A 303 -0.83 1.94 29.42
N SER A 304 -1.52 2.13 28.30
CA SER A 304 -1.43 3.32 27.45
C SER A 304 -2.49 4.39 27.80
N SER A 305 -3.16 4.27 28.94
CA SER A 305 -4.22 5.19 29.41
C SER A 305 -5.39 5.37 28.43
N LEU A 306 -5.65 4.37 27.58
CA LEU A 306 -6.73 4.40 26.62
C LEU A 306 -8.03 3.92 27.24
N LYS A 307 -9.14 4.50 26.78
CA LYS A 307 -10.47 3.96 27.08
C LYS A 307 -10.60 2.58 26.43
N LEU A 308 -11.02 1.59 27.23
CA LEU A 308 -11.24 0.24 26.71
C LEU A 308 -12.30 0.26 25.61
N SER A 309 -11.95 -0.31 24.48
CA SER A 309 -12.87 -0.57 23.39
C SER A 309 -13.01 -2.09 23.19
N LYS A 310 -14.17 -2.50 22.70
CA LYS A 310 -14.40 -3.89 22.26
C LYS A 310 -13.91 -4.10 20.82
N ILE A 311 -12.82 -3.41 20.46
CA ILE A 311 -12.27 -3.51 19.11
C ILE A 311 -11.76 -4.93 18.85
N GLU A 312 -12.03 -5.46 17.70
CA GLU A 312 -11.57 -6.78 17.30
C GLU A 312 -10.10 -6.75 16.86
N THR A 313 -9.33 -7.72 17.35
CA THR A 313 -7.95 -7.99 16.92
C THR A 313 -7.85 -9.26 16.09
N PHE A 314 -8.98 -9.95 15.93
CA PHE A 314 -9.18 -11.11 15.07
C PHE A 314 -10.54 -10.99 14.40
N ALA A 315 -10.59 -11.25 13.10
CA ALA A 315 -11.81 -11.33 12.33
C ALA A 315 -11.73 -12.51 11.33
N LYS A 316 -12.79 -13.32 11.30
CA LYS A 316 -13.06 -14.28 10.23
C LYS A 316 -14.47 -14.00 9.73
N ILE A 317 -14.60 -13.58 8.47
CA ILE A 317 -15.84 -13.12 7.88
C ILE A 317 -16.09 -13.92 6.60
N GLU A 318 -17.32 -14.39 6.43
CA GLU A 318 -17.77 -15.07 5.22
C GLU A 318 -18.55 -14.09 4.34
N LEU A 319 -18.25 -14.15 3.04
CA LEU A 319 -18.87 -13.34 2.01
C LEU A 319 -19.47 -14.25 0.94
N ASN A 320 -20.43 -13.70 0.23
CA ASN A 320 -20.93 -14.23 -1.05
C ASN A 320 -20.57 -13.23 -2.16
N CYS A 321 -20.51 -13.71 -3.41
CA CYS A 321 -20.37 -12.88 -4.59
C CYS A 321 -21.55 -13.16 -5.54
N LYS A 322 -22.35 -12.12 -5.85
CA LYS A 322 -23.54 -12.23 -6.71
C LYS A 322 -23.24 -12.43 -8.19
N ILE A 323 -21.98 -12.39 -8.59
CA ILE A 323 -21.61 -12.70 -9.98
C ILE A 323 -21.86 -14.17 -10.24
N PRO A 324 -22.60 -14.57 -11.29
CA PRO A 324 -23.01 -15.96 -11.52
C PRO A 324 -21.86 -16.97 -11.51
N LYS A 325 -20.67 -16.56 -11.92
CA LYS A 325 -19.45 -17.39 -11.91
C LYS A 325 -19.02 -17.79 -10.48
N TRP A 326 -19.34 -16.96 -9.49
CA TRP A 326 -18.91 -17.10 -8.10
C TRP A 326 -20.06 -17.38 -7.13
N ASP A 327 -21.30 -17.34 -7.60
CA ASP A 327 -22.48 -17.56 -6.77
C ASP A 327 -22.43 -18.94 -6.11
N GLY A 328 -22.61 -18.98 -4.78
CA GLY A 328 -22.53 -20.19 -3.97
C GLY A 328 -21.11 -20.66 -3.60
N VAL A 329 -20.04 -19.98 -4.05
CA VAL A 329 -18.68 -20.21 -3.56
C VAL A 329 -18.52 -19.53 -2.21
N LYS A 330 -18.11 -20.26 -1.17
CA LYS A 330 -17.82 -19.67 0.15
C LYS A 330 -16.53 -18.86 0.08
N LEU A 331 -16.64 -17.54 0.28
CA LEU A 331 -15.51 -16.63 0.32
C LEU A 331 -15.21 -16.29 1.79
N ILE A 332 -14.04 -16.68 2.27
CA ILE A 332 -13.67 -16.56 3.68
C ILE A 332 -12.43 -15.66 3.78
N LEU A 333 -12.57 -14.55 4.48
CA LEU A 333 -11.46 -13.68 4.80
C LEU A 333 -11.15 -13.76 6.29
N ARG A 334 -9.88 -13.97 6.61
CA ARG A 334 -9.41 -14.13 7.99
C ARG A 334 -8.15 -13.31 8.22
N THR A 335 -8.15 -12.59 9.35
CA THR A 335 -6.97 -11.90 9.84
C THR A 335 -6.95 -11.87 11.37
N GLY A 336 -5.78 -11.75 11.97
CA GLY A 336 -5.66 -11.59 13.41
C GLY A 336 -4.25 -11.27 13.86
N LYS A 337 -4.15 -10.61 15.00
CA LYS A 337 -2.89 -10.27 15.68
C LYS A 337 -2.65 -11.19 16.88
N LYS A 338 -1.37 -11.35 17.23
CA LYS A 338 -0.90 -12.16 18.37
C LYS A 338 -1.37 -13.61 18.29
N LEU A 339 -1.38 -14.17 17.10
CA LEU A 339 -1.67 -15.58 16.85
C LEU A 339 -0.39 -16.43 16.97
N LYS A 340 -0.56 -17.75 17.09
CA LYS A 340 0.56 -18.68 17.29
C LYS A 340 1.62 -18.63 16.18
N ASN A 341 1.19 -18.39 14.94
CA ASN A 341 2.09 -18.38 13.77
C ASN A 341 1.74 -17.23 12.85
N LYS A 342 2.76 -16.67 12.22
CA LYS A 342 2.60 -15.72 11.10
C LYS A 342 2.22 -16.52 9.86
N ILE A 343 1.02 -16.28 9.30
CA ILE A 343 0.49 -16.97 8.12
C ILE A 343 0.03 -15.93 7.11
N GLY A 344 0.44 -16.10 5.85
CA GLY A 344 -0.10 -15.34 4.73
C GLY A 344 -0.34 -16.30 3.58
N LYS A 345 -1.60 -16.67 3.30
CA LYS A 345 -1.92 -17.60 2.23
C LYS A 345 -3.31 -17.42 1.65
N ILE A 346 -3.44 -17.80 0.39
CA ILE A 346 -4.71 -18.00 -0.30
C ILE A 346 -4.89 -19.52 -0.45
N LYS A 347 -6.03 -20.02 -0.01
CA LYS A 347 -6.45 -21.42 -0.13
C LYS A 347 -7.64 -21.51 -1.07
N ILE A 348 -7.55 -22.33 -2.10
CA ILE A 348 -8.65 -22.62 -3.03
C ILE A 348 -9.01 -24.08 -2.90
N ASN A 349 -10.19 -24.36 -2.36
CA ASN A 349 -10.70 -25.71 -2.16
C ASN A 349 -11.64 -26.07 -3.31
N PHE A 350 -11.36 -27.18 -3.98
CA PHE A 350 -12.20 -27.69 -5.07
C PHE A 350 -13.26 -28.65 -4.55
N LYS A 351 -14.41 -28.72 -5.22
CA LYS A 351 -15.52 -29.64 -4.87
C LYS A 351 -15.14 -31.13 -4.93
N THR A 352 -14.14 -31.46 -5.73
CA THR A 352 -13.57 -32.82 -5.78
C THR A 352 -12.43 -32.93 -4.79
N ASN A 353 -12.56 -33.81 -3.83
CA ASN A 353 -11.77 -33.94 -2.58
C ASN A 353 -10.25 -34.13 -2.69
N SER A 354 -9.64 -33.97 -3.84
CA SER A 354 -8.22 -34.37 -4.01
C SER A 354 -7.23 -33.25 -4.29
N ASN A 355 -7.66 -32.02 -4.60
CA ASN A 355 -6.73 -30.99 -5.08
C ASN A 355 -7.06 -29.61 -4.53
N ASN A 356 -6.44 -29.23 -3.40
CA ASN A 356 -6.43 -27.85 -2.95
C ASN A 356 -5.23 -27.12 -3.53
N VAL A 357 -5.43 -25.87 -3.96
CA VAL A 357 -4.34 -24.96 -4.32
C VAL A 357 -4.05 -24.04 -3.15
N ILE A 358 -2.80 -24.01 -2.74
CA ILE A 358 -2.32 -23.09 -1.68
C ILE A 358 -1.28 -22.17 -2.30
N ILE A 359 -1.49 -20.85 -2.16
CA ILE A 359 -0.59 -19.81 -2.62
C ILE A 359 -0.08 -19.07 -1.38
N ASP A 360 1.22 -19.18 -1.10
CA ASP A 360 1.85 -18.52 0.03
C ASP A 360 2.16 -17.07 -0.30
N ILE A 361 1.62 -16.13 0.50
CA ILE A 361 1.82 -14.67 0.37
C ILE A 361 3.13 -14.26 1.05
N TYR A 362 3.52 -14.94 2.12
CA TYR A 362 4.75 -14.65 2.88
C TYR A 362 5.91 -15.56 2.47
N LYS A 363 6.11 -15.78 1.17
CA LYS A 363 7.33 -16.47 0.71
C LYS A 363 8.57 -15.78 1.29
N LYS A 364 9.58 -16.60 1.67
CA LYS A 364 10.92 -16.05 1.92
C LYS A 364 11.36 -15.33 0.66
N GLN A 365 11.55 -14.02 0.76
CA GLN A 365 12.09 -13.24 -0.34
C GLN A 365 13.50 -13.75 -0.66
N GLU A 366 13.75 -14.01 -1.91
CA GLU A 366 15.13 -14.26 -2.35
C GLU A 366 15.97 -12.99 -2.14
N PRO A 367 17.29 -13.11 -1.91
CA PRO A 367 18.14 -11.97 -1.58
C PRO A 367 18.06 -10.79 -2.57
N ASN A 368 17.63 -11.05 -3.81
CA ASN A 368 17.53 -10.05 -4.88
C ASN A 368 16.10 -9.58 -5.17
N THR A 369 15.09 -10.06 -4.43
CA THR A 369 13.72 -9.58 -4.63
C THR A 369 13.59 -8.13 -4.14
N PRO A 370 13.09 -7.19 -4.96
CA PRO A 370 12.81 -5.83 -4.51
C PRO A 370 11.83 -5.86 -3.32
N ASN A 371 12.06 -4.99 -2.34
CA ASN A 371 11.05 -4.83 -1.30
C ASN A 371 9.80 -4.14 -1.89
N GLU A 372 8.65 -4.34 -1.25
CA GLU A 372 7.37 -3.84 -1.75
C GLU A 372 7.41 -2.33 -2.01
N TYR A 373 8.07 -1.55 -1.15
CA TYR A 373 8.16 -0.09 -1.28
C TYR A 373 9.07 0.35 -2.45
N ALA A 374 10.14 -0.37 -2.74
CA ALA A 374 10.95 -0.07 -3.93
C ALA A 374 10.17 -0.33 -5.22
N THR A 375 9.38 -1.41 -5.25
CA THR A 375 8.46 -1.69 -6.37
C THR A 375 7.44 -0.59 -6.52
N LEU A 376 6.72 -0.22 -5.44
CA LEU A 376 5.70 0.83 -5.48
C LEU A 376 6.26 2.18 -5.91
N LEU A 377 7.39 2.61 -5.35
CA LEU A 377 8.03 3.87 -5.76
C LEU A 377 8.45 3.84 -7.23
N SER A 378 8.90 2.68 -7.73
CA SER A 378 9.21 2.51 -9.15
C SER A 378 7.96 2.68 -10.03
N GLU A 379 6.84 2.09 -9.66
CA GLU A 379 5.58 2.23 -10.41
C GLU A 379 5.02 3.67 -10.31
N ILE A 380 5.16 4.34 -9.16
CA ILE A 380 4.84 5.77 -9.03
C ILE A 380 5.68 6.59 -10.00
N ILE A 381 6.98 6.31 -10.15
CA ILE A 381 7.88 7.03 -11.07
C ILE A 381 7.48 6.79 -12.53
N LYS A 382 7.05 5.60 -12.88
CA LYS A 382 6.53 5.27 -14.23
C LYS A 382 5.14 5.86 -14.51
N GLY A 383 4.33 6.06 -13.48
CA GLY A 383 2.92 6.42 -13.60
C GLY A 383 2.00 5.20 -13.78
N ASP A 384 2.49 4.02 -13.47
CA ASP A 384 1.69 2.80 -13.52
C ASP A 384 0.90 2.64 -12.23
N LYS A 385 -0.41 2.61 -12.35
CA LYS A 385 -1.35 2.53 -11.21
C LYS A 385 -1.84 1.11 -10.91
N THR A 386 -1.35 0.12 -11.61
CA THR A 386 -1.80 -1.29 -11.47
C THR A 386 -1.70 -1.83 -10.04
N LEU A 387 -0.72 -1.36 -9.26
CA LEU A 387 -0.47 -1.79 -7.88
C LEU A 387 -1.06 -0.85 -6.81
N PHE A 388 -1.92 0.09 -7.22
CA PHE A 388 -2.54 1.06 -6.33
C PHE A 388 -4.05 0.86 -6.28
N THR A 389 -4.72 1.56 -5.38
CA THR A 389 -6.19 1.53 -5.30
C THR A 389 -6.78 2.79 -5.91
N ARG A 390 -7.82 2.63 -6.71
CA ARG A 390 -8.59 3.74 -7.26
C ARG A 390 -9.64 4.21 -6.24
N SER A 391 -10.08 5.47 -6.32
CA SER A 391 -11.01 6.06 -5.34
C SER A 391 -12.32 5.30 -5.20
N ASP A 392 -12.88 4.84 -6.31
CA ASP A 392 -14.12 4.07 -6.32
C ASP A 392 -13.99 2.67 -5.70
N GLU A 393 -12.82 2.02 -5.81
CA GLU A 393 -12.54 0.77 -5.10
C GLU A 393 -12.46 0.98 -3.57
N VAL A 394 -11.90 2.12 -3.15
CA VAL A 394 -11.85 2.47 -1.71
C VAL A 394 -13.25 2.69 -1.16
N ALA A 395 -14.11 3.36 -1.93
CA ALA A 395 -15.49 3.63 -1.53
C ALA A 395 -16.35 2.36 -1.41
N GLU A 396 -16.09 1.35 -2.24
CA GLU A 396 -16.81 0.07 -2.22
C GLU A 396 -16.22 -0.94 -1.22
N SER A 397 -15.08 -0.65 -0.61
CA SER A 397 -14.41 -1.55 0.34
C SER A 397 -14.78 -1.23 1.79
#